data_aef78f4097030713ca0387a5ae884ce9
#
_entry.id   aef78f4097030713ca0387a5ae884ce9
#
_cell.length_a   1.000
_cell.length_b   1.000
_cell.length_c   1.000
_cell.angle_alpha   90.00
_cell.angle_beta   90.00
_cell.angle_gamma   90.00
#
_symmetry.space_group_name_H-M   'P 1'
#
loop_
_entity.id
_entity.type
_entity.pdbx_description
1 polymer ?
#
loop_
_entity_poly.entity_id
_entity_poly.type
_entity_poly.pdbx_seq_one_letter_code
_entity_poly.pdbx_strand_id
1 'polypeptide(L)'
;ALRKVNLLEFMNEQDGINTKLLEQGSNLSGGQKQRLNLARAILHDTPVYIFDEATSNIDAESENETKTVILISHRLQNVVKSDCIYAMKDGKVAEAGTHNELINNNGEYASLYNRQKQLEQYGKGGAVNE
;
A
#
# COMPACT_ATOMS: atom_id res chain seq x y z
N ALA A 1 8.62 -13.08 7.29
CA ALA A 1 7.37 -12.35 6.97
C ALA A 1 7.06 -11.25 7.99
N LEU A 2 6.92 -11.53 9.30
CA LEU A 2 6.52 -10.54 10.33
C LEU A 2 7.44 -9.31 10.38
N ARG A 3 8.77 -9.48 10.21
CA ARG A 3 9.72 -8.36 10.17
C ARG A 3 9.49 -7.47 8.95
N LYS A 4 9.24 -8.04 7.76
CA LYS A 4 8.99 -7.28 6.51
C LYS A 4 7.74 -6.39 6.59
N VAL A 5 6.79 -6.72 7.45
CA VAL A 5 5.54 -5.96 7.64
C VAL A 5 5.51 -5.13 8.94
N ASN A 6 6.65 -4.97 9.61
CA ASN A 6 6.75 -4.23 10.88
C ASN A 6 5.74 -4.70 11.95
N LEU A 7 5.59 -6.01 12.10
CA LEU A 7 4.69 -6.62 13.08
C LEU A 7 5.44 -7.49 14.10
N LEU A 8 6.74 -7.73 13.89
CA LEU A 8 7.51 -8.67 14.72
C LEU A 8 7.61 -8.20 16.18
N GLU A 9 7.90 -6.93 16.41
CA GLU A 9 8.05 -6.36 17.76
C GLU A 9 6.75 -6.49 18.55
N PHE A 10 5.63 -6.06 17.95
CA PHE A 10 4.31 -6.21 18.55
C PHE A 10 4.00 -7.67 18.90
N MET A 11 4.32 -8.62 18.02
CA MET A 11 4.06 -10.03 18.30
C MET A 11 4.97 -10.55 19.44
N ASN A 12 6.21 -10.10 19.51
CA ASN A 12 7.15 -10.50 20.60
C ASN A 12 6.76 -9.94 21.97
N GLU A 13 6.07 -8.79 22.03
CA GLU A 13 5.50 -8.23 23.26
C GLU A 13 4.31 -9.05 23.79
N GLN A 14 3.76 -9.93 22.97
CA GLN A 14 2.70 -10.86 23.33
C GLN A 14 3.34 -12.27 23.59
N ASP A 15 2.90 -13.28 22.87
CA ASP A 15 3.39 -14.65 22.95
C ASP A 15 4.11 -15.09 21.64
N GLY A 16 4.70 -14.13 20.94
CA GLY A 16 5.39 -14.35 19.68
C GLY A 16 4.49 -14.96 18.60
N ILE A 17 4.98 -15.99 17.94
CA ILE A 17 4.20 -16.73 16.93
C ILE A 17 3.04 -17.54 17.52
N ASN A 18 3.04 -17.76 18.85
CA ASN A 18 1.98 -18.47 19.57
C ASN A 18 0.87 -17.53 20.04
N THR A 19 0.98 -16.23 19.77
CA THR A 19 -0.02 -15.24 20.14
C THR A 19 -1.43 -15.67 19.67
N LYS A 20 -2.34 -15.80 20.62
CA LYS A 20 -3.69 -16.24 20.35
C LYS A 20 -4.49 -15.12 19.71
N LEU A 21 -4.94 -15.34 18.49
CA LEU A 21 -5.85 -14.41 17.82
C LEU A 21 -7.29 -14.77 18.19
N LEU A 22 -8.02 -13.76 18.64
CA LEU A 22 -9.46 -13.91 18.90
C LEU A 22 -10.24 -13.91 17.58
N GLU A 23 -11.51 -14.26 17.65
CA GLU A 23 -12.40 -14.29 16.49
C GLU A 23 -12.35 -12.97 15.73
N GLN A 24 -12.19 -13.06 14.41
CA GLN A 24 -12.01 -11.94 13.49
C GLN A 24 -10.82 -11.01 13.85
N GLY A 25 -9.88 -11.49 14.67
CA GLY A 25 -8.74 -10.70 15.13
C GLY A 25 -9.16 -9.51 16.00
N SER A 26 -10.22 -9.65 16.81
CA SER A 26 -10.78 -8.54 17.61
C SER A 26 -9.79 -7.94 18.62
N ASN A 27 -8.71 -8.65 18.94
CA ASN A 27 -7.59 -8.18 19.76
C ASN A 27 -6.48 -7.46 18.96
N LEU A 28 -6.69 -7.22 17.66
CA LEU A 28 -5.75 -6.48 16.80
C LEU A 28 -6.36 -5.18 16.31
N SER A 29 -5.56 -4.12 16.20
CA SER A 29 -5.96 -2.90 15.50
C SER A 29 -6.14 -3.17 13.99
N GLY A 30 -6.87 -2.30 13.29
CA GLY A 30 -7.06 -2.41 11.83
C GLY A 30 -5.74 -2.48 11.06
N GLY A 31 -4.75 -1.66 11.43
CA GLY A 31 -3.44 -1.69 10.82
C GLY A 31 -2.65 -2.97 11.12
N GLN A 32 -2.79 -3.54 12.32
CA GLN A 32 -2.17 -4.83 12.66
C GLN A 32 -2.80 -5.98 11.87
N LYS A 33 -4.12 -5.98 11.68
CA LYS A 33 -4.82 -6.95 10.83
C LYS A 33 -4.33 -6.90 9.38
N GLN A 34 -4.22 -5.70 8.82
CA GLN A 34 -3.70 -5.52 7.46
C GLN A 34 -2.28 -6.06 7.34
N ARG A 35 -1.38 -5.68 8.26
CA ARG A 35 0.01 -6.18 8.27
C ARG A 35 0.09 -7.69 8.44
N LEU A 36 -0.76 -8.29 9.27
CA LEU A 36 -0.80 -9.74 9.44
C LEU A 36 -1.26 -10.45 8.16
N ASN A 37 -2.29 -9.92 7.48
CA ASN A 37 -2.72 -10.46 6.19
C ASN A 37 -1.63 -10.35 5.13
N LEU A 38 -0.88 -9.25 5.11
CA LEU A 38 0.27 -9.08 4.24
C LEU A 38 1.38 -10.09 4.57
N ALA A 39 1.69 -10.31 5.86
CA ALA A 39 2.65 -11.33 6.28
C ALA A 39 2.24 -12.74 5.81
N ARG A 40 0.94 -13.05 5.86
CA ARG A 40 0.40 -14.32 5.36
C ARG A 40 0.57 -14.45 3.84
N ALA A 41 0.29 -13.39 3.09
CA ALA A 41 0.50 -13.37 1.64
C ALA A 41 1.98 -13.62 1.30
N ILE A 42 2.90 -12.93 1.98
CA ILE A 42 4.36 -13.12 1.81
C ILE A 42 4.80 -14.56 2.12
N LEU A 43 4.19 -15.20 3.13
CA LEU A 43 4.50 -16.60 3.47
C LEU A 43 4.05 -17.61 2.40
N HIS A 44 3.01 -17.28 1.64
CA HIS A 44 2.57 -18.13 0.52
C HIS A 44 3.54 -18.13 -0.67
N ASP A 45 4.41 -17.12 -0.73
CA ASP A 45 5.49 -17.01 -1.71
C ASP A 45 5.06 -17.22 -3.17
N THR A 46 3.96 -16.57 -3.56
CA THR A 46 3.42 -16.65 -4.91
C THR A 46 4.21 -15.76 -5.88
N PRO A 47 4.25 -16.09 -7.20
CA PRO A 47 4.90 -15.24 -8.19
C PRO A 47 4.18 -13.91 -8.42
N VAL A 48 2.89 -13.83 -8.10
CA VAL A 48 2.04 -12.64 -8.27
C VAL A 48 1.33 -12.32 -6.96
N TYR A 49 1.42 -11.07 -6.53
CA TYR A 49 0.66 -10.51 -5.41
C TYR A 49 -0.33 -9.47 -5.92
N ILE A 50 -1.54 -9.49 -5.39
CA ILE A 50 -2.56 -8.47 -5.66
C ILE A 50 -2.94 -7.85 -4.32
N PHE A 51 -2.72 -6.55 -4.18
CA PHE A 51 -3.05 -5.78 -2.99
C PHE A 51 -4.11 -4.74 -3.31
N ASP A 52 -5.25 -4.85 -2.65
CA ASP A 52 -6.33 -3.89 -2.75
C ASP A 52 -6.29 -2.98 -1.52
N GLU A 53 -6.10 -1.67 -1.75
CA GLU A 53 -6.00 -0.63 -0.72
C GLU A 53 -4.98 -0.90 0.41
N ALA A 54 -3.91 -1.62 0.12
CA ALA A 54 -2.83 -1.81 1.09
C ALA A 54 -2.18 -0.46 1.43
N THR A 55 -2.29 -0.05 2.70
CA THR A 55 -1.85 1.29 3.16
C THR A 55 -0.38 1.36 3.58
N SER A 56 0.33 0.25 3.61
CA SER A 56 1.74 0.18 4.01
C SER A 56 2.66 0.11 2.81
N ASN A 57 3.80 0.80 2.89
CA ASN A 57 4.92 0.56 1.97
C ASN A 57 5.28 -0.93 2.06
N ILE A 58 5.00 -1.64 0.99
CA ILE A 58 5.34 -3.05 0.87
C ILE A 58 6.70 -3.09 0.21
N ASP A 59 7.75 -3.27 1.01
CA ASP A 59 9.04 -3.69 0.47
C ASP A 59 8.91 -5.17 0.08
N ALA A 60 8.29 -5.39 -1.08
CA ALA A 60 8.16 -6.72 -1.68
C ALA A 60 9.48 -7.19 -2.33
N GLU A 61 10.56 -6.45 -2.11
CA GLU A 61 11.90 -6.85 -2.54
C GLU A 61 12.32 -8.09 -1.76
N SER A 62 12.08 -9.22 -2.35
CA SER A 62 12.76 -10.47 -2.01
C SER A 62 14.09 -10.45 -2.79
N GLU A 63 15.19 -10.55 -2.07
CA GLU A 63 16.55 -10.30 -2.58
C GLU A 63 16.97 -11.17 -3.79
N ASN A 64 16.17 -12.14 -4.24
CA ASN A 64 16.57 -13.10 -5.28
C ASN A 64 15.46 -13.54 -6.26
N GLU A 65 14.23 -12.99 -6.21
CA GLU A 65 13.17 -13.44 -7.11
C GLU A 65 12.34 -12.27 -7.66
N THR A 66 12.15 -12.25 -8.96
CA THR A 66 11.27 -11.29 -9.63
C THR A 66 9.81 -11.62 -9.31
N LYS A 67 9.19 -10.86 -8.41
CA LYS A 67 7.78 -10.96 -8.07
C LYS A 67 6.99 -9.89 -8.82
N THR A 68 5.82 -10.23 -9.31
CA THR A 68 4.88 -9.26 -9.86
C THR A 68 3.95 -8.77 -8.76
N VAL A 69 3.87 -7.46 -8.57
CA VAL A 69 2.98 -6.85 -7.59
C VAL A 69 1.96 -5.98 -8.32
N ILE A 70 0.68 -6.29 -8.16
CA ILE A 70 -0.43 -5.47 -8.63
C ILE A 70 -0.99 -4.75 -7.42
N LEU A 71 -0.87 -3.42 -7.40
CA LEU A 71 -1.36 -2.58 -6.32
C LEU A 71 -2.55 -1.76 -6.80
N ILE A 72 -3.71 -1.95 -6.15
CA ILE A 72 -4.88 -1.10 -6.34
C ILE A 72 -4.88 -0.08 -5.20
N SER A 73 -4.84 1.20 -5.53
CA SER A 73 -4.76 2.25 -4.52
C SER A 73 -5.46 3.52 -4.98
N HIS A 74 -6.22 4.12 -4.07
CA HIS A 74 -6.70 5.49 -4.21
C HIS A 74 -5.69 6.51 -3.64
N ARG A 75 -4.62 6.05 -2.96
CA ARG A 75 -3.52 6.89 -2.47
C ARG A 75 -2.39 6.89 -3.48
N LEU A 76 -2.34 7.95 -4.30
CA LEU A 76 -1.42 8.00 -5.44
C LEU A 76 0.05 8.05 -5.01
N GLN A 77 0.36 8.46 -3.79
CA GLN A 77 1.74 8.38 -3.25
C GLN A 77 2.29 6.94 -3.19
N ASN A 78 1.41 5.95 -3.02
CA ASN A 78 1.82 4.54 -2.94
C ASN A 78 2.24 3.97 -4.29
N VAL A 79 1.79 4.56 -5.40
CA VAL A 79 2.04 4.04 -6.75
C VAL A 79 3.15 4.79 -7.49
N VAL A 80 3.71 5.87 -6.93
CA VAL A 80 4.74 6.70 -7.57
C VAL A 80 5.97 5.91 -8.01
N LYS A 81 6.33 4.88 -7.25
CA LYS A 81 7.51 4.03 -7.52
C LYS A 81 7.20 2.79 -8.36
N SER A 82 5.96 2.61 -8.82
CA SER A 82 5.59 1.46 -9.64
C SER A 82 6.22 1.56 -11.03
N ASP A 83 6.61 0.42 -11.58
CA ASP A 83 7.17 0.32 -12.94
C ASP A 83 6.17 0.74 -14.01
N CYS A 84 4.89 0.47 -13.78
CA CYS A 84 3.80 0.88 -14.65
C CYS A 84 2.55 1.20 -13.83
N ILE A 85 1.90 2.31 -14.15
CA ILE A 85 0.65 2.77 -13.54
C ILE A 85 -0.43 2.72 -14.62
N TYR A 86 -1.57 2.12 -14.31
CA TYR A 86 -2.77 2.14 -15.12
C TYR A 86 -3.79 3.07 -14.46
N ALA A 87 -4.00 4.27 -15.01
CA ALA A 87 -5.04 5.17 -14.54
C ALA A 87 -6.39 4.75 -15.15
N MET A 88 -7.35 4.45 -14.29
CA MET A 88 -8.67 3.97 -14.68
C MET A 88 -9.67 5.12 -14.69
N LYS A 89 -10.52 5.17 -15.72
CA LYS A 89 -11.67 6.07 -15.81
C LYS A 89 -12.84 5.36 -16.48
N ASP A 90 -14.03 5.48 -15.90
CA ASP A 90 -15.26 4.89 -16.42
C ASP A 90 -15.14 3.39 -16.78
N GLY A 91 -14.42 2.62 -15.92
CA GLY A 91 -14.21 1.20 -16.09
C GLY A 91 -13.19 0.81 -17.17
N LYS A 92 -12.44 1.77 -17.71
CA LYS A 92 -11.44 1.56 -18.76
C LYS A 92 -10.08 2.12 -18.33
N VAL A 93 -9.01 1.57 -18.92
CA VAL A 93 -7.69 2.16 -18.81
C VAL A 93 -7.67 3.43 -19.66
N ALA A 94 -7.57 4.58 -19.00
CA ALA A 94 -7.47 5.89 -19.66
C ALA A 94 -6.03 6.21 -20.06
N GLU A 95 -5.08 5.89 -19.19
CA GLU A 95 -3.65 6.15 -19.38
C GLU A 95 -2.84 5.00 -18.78
N ALA A 96 -1.66 4.76 -19.33
CA ALA A 96 -0.68 3.81 -18.80
C ALA A 96 0.73 4.37 -18.99
N GLY A 97 1.60 4.16 -18.00
CA GLY A 97 2.99 4.61 -18.01
C GLY A 97 3.59 4.73 -16.62
N THR A 98 4.81 5.23 -16.53
CA THR A 98 5.46 5.58 -15.28
C THR A 98 4.87 6.86 -14.69
N HIS A 99 5.12 7.11 -13.39
CA HIS A 99 4.69 8.35 -12.74
C HIS A 99 5.15 9.60 -13.52
N ASN A 100 6.41 9.65 -13.91
CA ASN A 100 6.97 10.81 -14.60
C ASN A 100 6.34 11.06 -15.98
N GLU A 101 6.11 10.01 -16.74
CA GLU A 101 5.43 10.09 -18.04
C GLU A 101 4.01 10.62 -17.88
N LEU A 102 3.24 10.04 -16.95
CA LEU A 102 1.85 10.41 -16.74
C LEU A 102 1.68 11.83 -16.17
N ILE A 103 2.60 12.29 -15.32
CA ILE A 103 2.59 13.68 -14.83
C ILE A 103 2.88 14.65 -15.99
N ASN A 104 3.85 14.35 -16.86
CA ASN A 104 4.21 15.21 -17.98
C ASN A 104 3.11 15.27 -19.05
N ASN A 105 2.31 14.20 -19.20
CA ASN A 105 1.17 14.17 -20.12
C ASN A 105 0.02 15.08 -19.71
N ASN A 106 0.01 15.54 -18.45
CA ASN A 106 -1.06 16.41 -17.90
C ASN A 106 -2.48 15.86 -18.10
N GLY A 107 -2.64 14.52 -18.11
CA GLY A 107 -3.91 13.85 -18.32
C GLY A 107 -4.70 13.58 -17.04
N GLU A 108 -5.46 12.48 -17.04
CA GLU A 108 -6.31 12.07 -15.92
C GLU A 108 -5.48 11.77 -14.65
N TYR A 109 -4.38 11.04 -14.79
CA TYR A 109 -3.49 10.73 -13.67
C TYR A 109 -2.92 12.00 -13.02
N ALA A 110 -2.38 12.91 -13.83
CA ALA A 110 -1.82 14.17 -13.34
C ALA A 110 -2.88 15.02 -12.61
N SER A 111 -4.09 15.07 -13.12
CA SER A 111 -5.23 15.76 -12.50
C SER A 111 -5.57 15.18 -11.13
N LEU A 112 -5.66 13.84 -11.03
CA LEU A 112 -5.93 13.14 -9.77
C LEU A 112 -4.81 13.35 -8.76
N TYR A 113 -3.55 13.21 -9.18
CA TYR A 113 -2.38 13.39 -8.34
C TYR A 113 -2.28 14.79 -7.74
N ASN A 114 -2.46 15.83 -8.57
CA ASN A 114 -2.40 17.22 -8.13
C ASN A 114 -3.54 17.54 -7.16
N ARG A 115 -4.75 17.05 -7.42
CA ARG A 115 -5.89 17.22 -6.51
C ARG A 115 -5.64 16.58 -5.15
N GLN A 116 -5.11 15.35 -5.12
CA GLN A 116 -4.81 14.67 -3.87
C GLN A 116 -3.72 15.42 -3.08
N LYS A 117 -2.65 15.85 -3.76
CA LYS A 117 -1.56 16.63 -3.15
C LYS A 117 -2.06 17.94 -2.53
N GLN A 118 -2.98 18.64 -3.20
CA GLN A 118 -3.61 19.83 -2.64
C GLN A 118 -4.40 19.52 -1.37
N LEU A 119 -5.23 18.48 -1.36
CA LEU A 119 -6.02 18.10 -0.18
C LEU A 119 -5.12 17.75 1.01
N GLU A 120 -4.00 17.07 0.79
CA GLU A 120 -3.03 16.76 1.84
C GLU A 120 -2.32 17.99 2.40
N GLN A 121 -2.06 19.00 1.58
CA GLN A 121 -1.49 20.28 2.02
C GLN A 121 -2.50 21.08 2.87
N TYR A 122 -3.76 21.13 2.49
CA TYR A 122 -4.81 21.78 3.28
C TYR A 122 -5.06 21.06 4.62
N GLY A 123 -5.01 19.72 4.65
CA GLY A 123 -5.15 18.95 5.89
C GLY A 123 -4.00 19.14 6.88
N LYS A 124 -2.80 19.49 6.41
CA LYS A 124 -1.65 19.81 7.26
C LYS A 124 -1.60 21.28 7.73
N GLY A 125 -2.25 22.18 7.02
CA GLY A 125 -2.29 23.62 7.35
C GLY A 125 -3.34 24.01 8.39
N GLY A 126 -4.27 23.11 8.73
CA GLY A 126 -5.32 23.35 9.73
C GLY A 126 -4.95 23.06 11.19
N ALA A 127 -3.71 22.68 11.47
CA ALA A 127 -3.25 22.32 12.83
C ALA A 127 -2.33 23.37 13.48
N VAL A 128 -2.36 24.61 13.01
CA VAL A 128 -1.60 25.70 13.65
C VAL A 128 -2.55 26.88 13.85
N ASN A 129 -3.37 26.82 14.91
CA ASN A 129 -3.86 27.95 15.67
C ASN A 129 -4.86 27.44 16.73
N GLU A 130 -4.36 27.03 17.89
CA GLU A 130 -4.98 27.29 19.19
C GLU A 130 -3.88 27.18 20.26
#